data_91fb1370cece7a2541a1a7c87f0840bd
#
_entry.id   91fb1370cece7a2541a1a7c87f0840bd
#
_cell.length_a   1.000
_cell.length_b   1.000
_cell.length_c   1.000
_cell.angle_alpha   90.00
_cell.angle_beta   90.00
_cell.angle_gamma   90.00
#
_symmetry.space_group_name_H-M   'P 1'
#
loop_
_entity.id
_entity.type
_entity.pdbx_description
1 polymer ?
#
loop_
_entity_poly.entity_id
_entity_poly.type
_entity_poly.pdbx_seq_one_letter_code
_entity_poly.pdbx_strand_id
1 'polypeptide(L)' 'MSFDEIIVPEAFLKTRPNPVKTEEVIEFVKRTGHLDKPLTIEKGSKVLKDGYRRYIVAKTVKMDKVPVVYEYQK' A
#
# COMPACT_ATOMS: atom_id res chain seq x y z
N MET A 1 -3.53 -1.97 -9.57
CA MET A 1 -4.11 -0.61 -9.47
C MET A 1 -3.01 0.42 -9.50
N SER A 2 -3.21 1.51 -10.18
CA SER A 2 -2.28 2.63 -10.24
C SER A 2 -2.34 3.45 -8.95
N PHE A 3 -1.21 4.02 -8.52
CA PHE A 3 -1.16 4.85 -7.32
C PHE A 3 -2.10 6.05 -7.36
N ASP A 4 -2.27 6.63 -8.55
CA ASP A 4 -3.10 7.81 -8.71
C ASP A 4 -4.57 7.56 -8.43
N GLU A 5 -4.98 6.29 -8.47
CA GLU A 5 -6.35 5.89 -8.20
C GLU A 5 -6.63 5.66 -6.71
N ILE A 6 -5.58 5.50 -5.90
CA ILE A 6 -5.72 5.18 -4.48
C ILE A 6 -5.86 6.47 -3.67
N ILE A 7 -6.92 6.54 -2.86
CA ILE A 7 -7.15 7.65 -1.96
C ILE A 7 -6.67 7.23 -0.57
N VAL A 8 -5.70 7.97 -0.02
CA VAL A 8 -5.16 7.69 1.31
C VAL A 8 -5.86 8.56 2.34
N PRO A 9 -6.56 7.95 3.32
CA PRO A 9 -7.21 8.73 4.37
C PRO A 9 -6.21 9.54 5.19
N GLU A 10 -6.65 10.70 5.66
CA GLU A 10 -5.82 11.57 6.50
C GLU A 10 -5.29 10.87 7.75
N ALA A 11 -6.08 9.95 8.31
CA ALA A 11 -5.66 9.18 9.47
C ALA A 11 -4.36 8.42 9.23
N PHE A 12 -4.16 7.88 8.03
CA PHE A 12 -2.90 7.22 7.69
C PHE A 12 -1.76 8.22 7.52
N LEU A 13 -2.04 9.39 6.97
CA LEU A 13 -1.01 10.41 6.76
C LEU A 13 -0.41 10.90 8.07
N LYS A 14 -1.14 10.77 9.18
CA LYS A 14 -0.68 11.15 10.50
C LYS A 14 0.10 10.05 11.21
N THR A 15 0.10 8.82 10.66
CA THR A 15 0.82 7.71 11.27
C THR A 15 2.22 7.60 10.68
N ARG A 16 3.13 7.02 11.47
CA ARG A 16 4.48 6.74 11.00
C ARG A 16 4.70 5.24 11.06
N PRO A 17 4.81 4.56 9.91
CA PRO A 17 5.10 3.13 9.91
C PRO A 17 6.43 2.84 10.61
N ASN A 18 6.52 1.68 11.22
CA ASN A 18 7.76 1.25 11.86
C ASN A 18 8.87 1.18 10.79
N PRO A 19 9.97 1.94 10.94
CA PRO A 19 10.99 2.01 9.90
C PRO A 19 11.70 0.67 9.67
N VAL A 20 11.89 -0.15 10.71
CA VAL A 20 12.52 -1.45 10.54
C VAL A 20 11.66 -2.38 9.72
N LYS A 21 10.37 -2.47 10.04
CA LYS A 21 9.44 -3.32 9.28
C LYS A 21 9.23 -2.81 7.87
N THR A 22 9.23 -1.50 7.69
CA THR A 22 9.12 -0.89 6.36
C THR A 22 10.33 -1.27 5.51
N GLU A 23 11.51 -1.20 6.08
CA GLU A 23 12.75 -1.57 5.38
C GLU A 23 12.77 -3.04 4.99
N GLU A 24 12.24 -3.92 5.85
CA GLU A 24 12.11 -5.34 5.52
C GLU A 24 11.25 -5.56 4.28
N VAL A 25 10.15 -4.82 4.18
CA VAL A 25 9.26 -4.91 3.01
C VAL A 25 9.96 -4.34 1.77
N ILE A 26 10.71 -3.25 1.91
CA ILE A 26 11.47 -2.68 0.80
C ILE A 26 12.46 -3.70 0.25
N GLU A 27 13.19 -4.37 1.13
CA GLU A 27 14.15 -5.39 0.71
C GLU A 27 13.47 -6.58 0.03
N PHE A 28 12.31 -6.99 0.54
CA PHE A 28 11.54 -8.04 -0.09
C PHE A 28 11.14 -7.65 -1.51
N VAL A 29 10.66 -6.43 -1.71
CA VAL A 29 10.26 -5.94 -3.04
C VAL A 29 11.46 -5.85 -3.97
N LYS A 30 12.60 -5.38 -3.49
CA LYS A 30 13.82 -5.30 -4.30
C LYS A 30 14.29 -6.68 -4.75
N ARG A 31 14.09 -7.69 -3.92
CA ARG A 31 14.54 -9.06 -4.21
C ARG A 31 13.57 -9.79 -5.12
N THR A 32 12.26 -9.60 -4.94
CA THR A 32 11.22 -10.35 -5.64
C THR A 32 10.55 -9.58 -6.76
N GLY A 33 10.60 -8.25 -6.72
CA GLY A 33 9.94 -7.39 -7.71
C GLY A 33 8.47 -7.14 -7.46
N HIS A 34 7.91 -7.63 -6.33
CA HIS A 34 6.50 -7.43 -6.00
C HIS A 34 6.30 -7.41 -4.49
N LEU A 35 5.13 -6.91 -4.05
CA LEU A 35 4.79 -6.85 -2.64
C LEU A 35 4.46 -8.25 -2.11
N ASP A 36 4.74 -8.46 -0.82
CA ASP A 36 4.44 -9.72 -0.14
C ASP A 36 2.93 -9.93 0.09
N LYS A 37 2.17 -8.84 0.20
CA LYS A 37 0.72 -8.88 0.39
C LYS A 37 0.06 -7.74 -0.38
N PRO A 38 -1.20 -7.93 -0.81
CA PRO A 38 -1.91 -6.85 -1.49
C PRO A 38 -2.38 -5.78 -0.52
N LEU A 39 -2.68 -4.60 -1.07
CA LEU A 39 -3.34 -3.52 -0.33
C LEU A 39 -4.84 -3.81 -0.28
N THR A 40 -5.49 -3.40 0.81
CA THR A 40 -6.94 -3.50 0.92
C THR A 40 -7.56 -2.14 0.62
N ILE A 41 -8.41 -2.09 -0.39
CA ILE A 41 -9.04 -0.86 -0.89
C ILE A 41 -10.55 -1.01 -0.79
N GLU A 42 -11.23 0.05 -0.36
CA GLU A 42 -12.69 0.05 -0.37
C GLU A 42 -13.20 0.14 -1.80
N LYS A 43 -14.06 -0.80 -2.16
CA LYS A 43 -14.63 -0.80 -3.51
C LYS A 43 -15.57 0.38 -3.68
N GLY A 44 -15.45 1.06 -4.78
CA GLY A 44 -16.26 2.23 -5.11
C GLY A 44 -15.56 3.54 -4.82
N SER A 45 -15.13 3.77 -3.57
CA SER A 45 -14.44 5.01 -3.20
C SER A 45 -12.94 5.00 -3.49
N LYS A 46 -12.35 3.79 -3.62
CA LYS A 46 -10.92 3.59 -3.81
C LYS A 46 -10.07 4.09 -2.63
N VAL A 47 -10.67 4.14 -1.46
CA VAL A 47 -9.98 4.56 -0.24
C VAL A 47 -9.17 3.40 0.32
N LEU A 48 -7.91 3.66 0.66
CA LEU A 48 -7.04 2.67 1.28
C LEU A 48 -7.56 2.32 2.67
N LYS A 49 -7.83 1.03 2.91
CA LYS A 49 -8.33 0.52 4.18
C LYS A 49 -7.25 -0.13 5.02
N ASP A 50 -6.31 -0.83 4.38
CA ASP A 50 -5.23 -1.51 5.07
C ASP A 50 -4.02 -1.61 4.15
N GLY A 51 -2.83 -1.77 4.75
CA GLY A 51 -1.61 -1.92 4.00
C GLY A 51 -0.87 -0.62 3.75
N TYR A 52 -1.06 0.39 4.59
CA TYR A 52 -0.41 1.69 4.41
C TYR A 52 1.12 1.56 4.32
N ARG A 53 1.75 0.71 5.13
CA ARG A 53 3.19 0.48 5.06
C ARG A 53 3.61 0.01 3.68
N ARG A 54 2.86 -0.93 3.11
CA ARG A 54 3.15 -1.45 1.76
C ARG A 54 2.89 -0.40 0.69
N TYR A 55 1.89 0.44 0.89
CA TYR A 55 1.64 1.57 0.01
C TYR A 55 2.87 2.50 -0.03
N ILE A 56 3.42 2.84 1.13
CA ILE A 56 4.61 3.70 1.21
C ILE A 56 5.81 3.03 0.55
N VAL A 57 6.01 1.73 0.79
CA VAL A 57 7.11 0.98 0.17
C VAL A 57 6.98 1.01 -1.35
N ALA A 58 5.81 0.71 -1.87
CA ALA A 58 5.60 0.68 -3.30
C ALA A 58 5.84 2.06 -3.93
N LYS A 59 5.43 3.12 -3.25
CA LYS A 59 5.68 4.48 -3.70
C LYS A 59 7.17 4.81 -3.67
N THR A 60 7.87 4.38 -2.63
CA THR A 60 9.31 4.62 -2.46
C THR A 60 10.12 3.92 -3.54
N VAL A 61 9.78 2.69 -3.88
CA VAL A 61 10.48 1.93 -4.92
C VAL A 61 9.94 2.21 -6.32
N LYS A 62 8.98 3.13 -6.44
CA LYS A 62 8.42 3.58 -7.72
C LYS A 62 7.77 2.47 -8.55
N MET A 63 6.95 1.65 -7.89
CA MET A 63 6.16 0.64 -8.58
C MET A 63 5.09 1.33 -9.45
N ASP A 64 4.89 0.85 -10.66
CA ASP A 64 3.86 1.39 -11.55
C ASP A 64 2.46 0.97 -11.10
N LYS A 65 2.32 -0.26 -10.65
CA LYS A 65 1.04 -0.82 -10.19
C LYS A 65 1.25 -1.59 -8.92
N VAL A 66 0.20 -1.67 -8.09
CA VAL A 66 0.22 -2.42 -6.85
C VAL A 66 -0.90 -3.45 -6.85
N PRO A 67 -0.67 -4.65 -6.27
CA PRO A 67 -1.73 -5.61 -6.09
C PRO A 67 -2.71 -5.10 -5.03
N VAL A 68 -4.00 -5.20 -5.30
CA VAL A 68 -5.03 -4.78 -4.36
C VAL A 68 -6.12 -5.83 -4.24
N VAL A 69 -6.76 -5.88 -3.08
CA VAL A 69 -8.01 -6.61 -2.88
C VAL A 69 -9.06 -5.58 -2.46
N TYR A 70 -10.29 -5.83 -2.85
CA TYR A 70 -11.38 -4.91 -2.55
C TYR A 70 -12.16 -5.38 -1.34
N GLU A 71 -12.43 -4.44 -0.43
CA GLU A 71 -13.32 -4.67 0.68
C GLU A 71 -14.66 -4.03 0.35
N TYR A 72 -15.74 -4.81 0.50
CA TYR A 72 -17.07 -4.31 0.24
C TYR A 72 -17.62 -3.69 1.52
N GLN A 73 -18.16 -2.50 1.40
CA GLN A 73 -18.86 -1.86 2.49
C GLN A 73 -20.20 -2.55 2.68
N LYS A 74 -20.46 -3.00 3.90
CA LYS A 74 -21.75 -3.63 4.23
C LYS A 74 -22.83 -2.59 4.44
#